data_e86831e7456a1b11a481ffa444e871d4
#
_entry.id   e86831e7456a1b11a481ffa444e871d4
#
_cell.length_a   1.000
_cell.length_b   1.000
_cell.length_c   1.000
_cell.angle_alpha   90.00
_cell.angle_beta   90.00
_cell.angle_gamma   90.00
#
_symmetry.space_group_name_H-M   'P 1'
#
loop_
_entity.id
_entity.type
_entity.pdbx_description
1 polymer ?
#
loop_
_entity_poly.entity_id
_entity_poly.type
_entity_poly.pdbx_seq_one_letter_code
_entity_poly.pdbx_strand_id
1 'polypeptide(L)'
;MKRIVLITGGQRSGKSVQAEKMALSMTDKPIYLATAHIWDEEFRQRVASHQQRRGPQWTNIEEEKYLSRHDVTGRVVVVDCITLWCTNFFFKQGAPEWEQSTVEDALKEIEEEFDRFTGQDATFIFVTNEIGSGGVSPDAVQRRFTDLEGWMNQYVAEKADEVILMVSGIAVEIKRTLPPAPPYRAGSE
;
A
#
# COMPACT_ATOMS: atom_id res chain seq x y z
N MET A 1 -8.46 12.07 -12.31
CA MET A 1 -7.23 11.64 -13.01
C MET A 1 -6.51 10.65 -12.13
N LYS A 2 -6.35 9.43 -12.62
CA LYS A 2 -5.71 8.32 -11.90
C LYS A 2 -4.28 8.68 -11.51
N ARG A 3 -3.91 8.45 -10.25
CA ARG A 3 -2.54 8.61 -9.75
C ARG A 3 -2.25 7.52 -8.73
N ILE A 4 -1.07 6.93 -8.79
CA ILE A 4 -0.60 5.89 -7.86
C ILE A 4 0.68 6.38 -7.20
N VAL A 5 0.70 6.39 -5.88
CA VAL A 5 1.87 6.71 -5.04
C VAL A 5 2.17 5.49 -4.18
N LEU A 6 3.44 5.09 -4.13
CA LEU A 6 3.93 4.06 -3.22
C LEU A 6 4.82 4.69 -2.15
N ILE A 7 4.52 4.43 -0.88
CA ILE A 7 5.34 4.83 0.27
C ILE A 7 5.90 3.57 0.92
N THR A 8 7.19 3.35 0.77
CA THR A 8 7.91 2.19 1.30
C THR A 8 8.87 2.57 2.43
N GLY A 9 9.38 1.59 3.14
CA GLY A 9 10.40 1.75 4.19
C GLY A 9 10.24 0.75 5.33
N GLY A 10 11.20 0.73 6.23
CA GLY A 10 11.23 -0.17 7.38
C GLY A 10 10.07 0.03 8.36
N GLN A 11 9.91 -0.91 9.29
CA GLN A 11 8.93 -0.78 10.37
C GLN A 11 9.17 0.51 11.17
N ARG A 12 8.09 1.23 11.54
CA ARG A 12 8.11 2.50 12.29
C ARG A 12 8.91 3.64 11.65
N SER A 13 9.13 3.59 10.34
CA SER A 13 9.83 4.67 9.61
C SER A 13 8.98 5.92 9.35
N GLY A 14 7.66 5.92 9.69
CA GLY A 14 6.78 7.07 9.51
C GLY A 14 5.89 7.01 8.26
N LYS A 15 5.83 5.88 7.54
CA LYS A 15 5.09 5.70 6.29
C LYS A 15 3.61 6.09 6.37
N SER A 16 2.86 5.50 7.32
CA SER A 16 1.42 5.78 7.47
C SER A 16 1.15 7.25 7.78
N VAL A 17 2.00 7.88 8.62
CA VAL A 17 1.90 9.32 8.91
C VAL A 17 2.15 10.17 7.66
N GLN A 18 3.12 9.79 6.84
CA GLN A 18 3.40 10.47 5.58
C GLN A 18 2.25 10.30 4.58
N ALA A 19 1.67 9.11 4.48
CA ALA A 19 0.50 8.83 3.64
C ALA A 19 -0.72 9.67 4.07
N GLU A 20 -1.01 9.71 5.38
CA GLU A 20 -2.09 10.53 5.95
C GLU A 20 -1.88 12.03 5.64
N LYS A 21 -0.67 12.57 5.85
CA LYS A 21 -0.34 13.96 5.52
C LYS A 21 -0.51 14.26 4.03
N MET A 22 -0.04 13.37 3.17
CA MET A 22 -0.16 13.52 1.72
C MET A 22 -1.63 13.51 1.29
N ALA A 23 -2.44 12.59 1.79
CA ALA A 23 -3.86 12.53 1.47
C ALA A 23 -4.60 13.80 1.91
N LEU A 24 -4.36 14.30 3.13
CA LEU A 24 -4.95 15.52 3.65
C LEU A 24 -4.50 16.78 2.91
N SER A 25 -3.34 16.77 2.25
CA SER A 25 -2.92 17.88 1.40
C SER A 25 -3.65 17.93 0.06
N MET A 26 -4.30 16.82 -0.34
CA MET A 26 -5.00 16.69 -1.63
C MET A 26 -6.52 16.82 -1.49
N THR A 27 -7.09 16.50 -0.32
CA THR A 27 -8.54 16.53 -0.08
C THR A 27 -8.87 16.66 1.40
N ASP A 28 -10.03 17.25 1.69
CA ASP A 28 -10.62 17.34 3.03
C ASP A 28 -11.44 16.09 3.42
N LYS A 29 -11.63 15.15 2.50
CA LYS A 29 -12.43 13.93 2.69
C LYS A 29 -11.72 12.68 2.17
N PRO A 30 -10.53 12.35 2.71
CA PRO A 30 -9.80 11.15 2.27
C PRO A 30 -10.45 9.86 2.75
N ILE A 31 -10.14 8.76 2.06
CA ILE A 31 -10.46 7.39 2.49
C ILE A 31 -9.20 6.76 3.08
N TYR A 32 -9.36 6.08 4.21
CA TYR A 32 -8.36 5.17 4.76
C TYR A 32 -8.89 3.75 4.66
N LEU A 33 -8.24 2.95 3.83
CA LEU A 33 -8.56 1.55 3.62
C LEU A 33 -7.50 0.70 4.33
N ALA A 34 -7.92 0.05 5.41
CA ALA A 34 -7.08 -0.83 6.21
C ALA A 34 -7.21 -2.27 5.71
N THR A 35 -6.08 -2.90 5.41
CA THR A 35 -6.02 -4.31 4.98
C THR A 35 -5.71 -5.26 6.13
N ALA A 36 -5.67 -4.74 7.34
CA ALA A 36 -5.28 -5.46 8.53
C ALA A 36 -6.33 -6.48 8.97
N HIS A 37 -5.94 -7.76 9.05
CA HIS A 37 -6.66 -8.74 9.85
C HIS A 37 -6.25 -8.61 11.33
N ILE A 38 -7.21 -8.65 12.25
CA ILE A 38 -6.93 -8.53 13.69
C ILE A 38 -6.64 -9.92 14.27
N TRP A 39 -5.36 -10.24 14.43
CA TRP A 39 -4.90 -11.53 14.94
C TRP A 39 -4.99 -11.68 16.45
N ASP A 40 -4.71 -10.57 17.18
CA ASP A 40 -4.65 -10.56 18.65
C ASP A 40 -4.99 -9.18 19.23
N GLU A 41 -4.99 -9.10 20.55
CA GLU A 41 -5.34 -7.87 21.27
C GLU A 41 -4.26 -6.78 21.15
N GLU A 42 -2.98 -7.13 21.05
CA GLU A 42 -1.91 -6.15 20.81
C GLU A 42 -2.10 -5.47 19.46
N PHE A 43 -2.42 -6.28 18.44
CA PHE A 43 -2.66 -5.78 17.10
C PHE A 43 -3.93 -4.92 17.03
N ARG A 44 -5.01 -5.31 17.75
CA ARG A 44 -6.23 -4.52 17.91
C ARG A 44 -5.92 -3.13 18.49
N GLN A 45 -5.08 -3.05 19.51
CA GLN A 45 -4.67 -1.78 20.12
C GLN A 45 -3.88 -0.91 19.15
N ARG A 46 -3.03 -1.50 18.31
CA ARG A 46 -2.32 -0.77 17.25
C ARG A 46 -3.29 -0.17 16.23
N VAL A 47 -4.25 -0.95 15.75
CA VAL A 47 -5.29 -0.48 14.83
C VAL A 47 -6.09 0.66 15.45
N ALA A 48 -6.55 0.49 16.71
CA ALA A 48 -7.29 1.53 17.44
C ALA A 48 -6.47 2.82 17.59
N SER A 49 -5.19 2.71 17.93
CA SER A 49 -4.28 3.88 18.01
C SER A 49 -4.13 4.61 16.66
N HIS A 50 -4.08 3.87 15.56
CA HIS A 50 -4.07 4.46 14.21
C HIS A 50 -5.41 5.12 13.87
N GLN A 51 -6.54 4.54 14.27
CA GLN A 51 -7.87 5.13 14.07
C GLN A 51 -8.06 6.42 14.88
N GLN A 52 -7.59 6.46 16.14
CA GLN A 52 -7.72 7.63 17.01
C GLN A 52 -6.99 8.89 16.48
N ARG A 53 -5.93 8.72 15.69
CA ARG A 53 -5.20 9.85 15.08
C ARG A 53 -5.96 10.50 13.94
N ARG A 54 -6.90 9.77 13.33
CA ARG A 54 -7.69 10.25 12.21
C ARG A 54 -8.94 10.95 12.72
N GLY A 55 -9.12 12.19 12.30
CA GLY A 55 -10.29 12.99 12.64
C GLY A 55 -11.55 12.58 11.82
N PRO A 56 -12.67 13.26 12.05
CA PRO A 56 -13.97 12.92 11.44
C PRO A 56 -14.02 13.12 9.91
N GLN A 57 -13.02 13.78 9.33
CA GLN A 57 -12.91 13.97 7.88
C GLN A 57 -12.57 12.69 7.12
N TRP A 58 -12.05 11.66 7.80
CA TRP A 58 -11.69 10.39 7.20
C TRP A 58 -12.88 9.45 7.06
N THR A 59 -13.01 8.83 5.89
CA THR A 59 -13.84 7.63 5.72
C THR A 59 -12.95 6.41 5.96
N ASN A 60 -13.26 5.61 6.99
CA ASN A 60 -12.50 4.39 7.27
C ASN A 60 -13.20 3.19 6.64
N ILE A 61 -12.44 2.37 5.91
CA ILE A 61 -12.87 1.11 5.30
C ILE A 61 -11.94 0.02 5.81
N GLU A 62 -12.51 -1.10 6.22
CA GLU A 62 -11.77 -2.31 6.56
C GLU A 62 -12.07 -3.37 5.49
N GLU A 63 -11.07 -3.75 4.71
CA GLU A 63 -11.18 -4.76 3.68
C GLU A 63 -9.86 -5.51 3.55
N GLU A 64 -9.90 -6.80 3.87
CA GLU A 64 -8.69 -7.62 3.96
C GLU A 64 -8.15 -8.06 2.60
N LYS A 65 -9.02 -8.30 1.61
CA LYS A 65 -8.61 -8.91 0.33
C LYS A 65 -9.08 -8.16 -0.91
N TYR A 66 -10.38 -7.90 -1.01
CA TYR A 66 -11.00 -7.51 -2.29
C TYR A 66 -11.34 -6.02 -2.30
N LEU A 67 -10.30 -5.19 -2.40
CA LEU A 67 -10.37 -3.73 -2.35
C LEU A 67 -11.26 -3.16 -3.46
N SER A 68 -11.32 -3.83 -4.62
CA SER A 68 -12.13 -3.44 -5.78
C SER A 68 -13.64 -3.50 -5.55
N ARG A 69 -14.09 -4.10 -4.44
CA ARG A 69 -15.52 -4.06 -4.02
C ARG A 69 -15.98 -2.66 -3.61
N HIS A 70 -15.04 -1.77 -3.31
CA HIS A 70 -15.32 -0.42 -2.86
C HIS A 70 -15.15 0.56 -4.03
N ASP A 71 -16.21 1.32 -4.34
CA ASP A 71 -16.11 2.42 -5.29
C ASP A 71 -15.40 3.62 -4.63
N VAL A 72 -14.26 3.96 -5.19
CA VAL A 72 -13.41 5.07 -4.71
C VAL A 72 -13.20 6.13 -5.80
N THR A 73 -13.99 6.08 -6.87
CA THR A 73 -13.91 7.01 -8.00
C THR A 73 -13.96 8.47 -7.53
N GLY A 74 -13.04 9.29 -8.01
CA GLY A 74 -12.91 10.69 -7.65
C GLY A 74 -12.34 10.97 -6.26
N ARG A 75 -11.85 9.93 -5.55
CA ARG A 75 -11.38 10.05 -4.16
C ARG A 75 -9.86 9.93 -4.04
N VAL A 76 -9.35 10.34 -2.90
CA VAL A 76 -7.98 10.06 -2.46
C VAL A 76 -8.03 8.97 -1.40
N VAL A 77 -7.32 7.87 -1.66
CA VAL A 77 -7.37 6.65 -0.84
C VAL A 77 -5.98 6.30 -0.33
N VAL A 78 -5.84 6.16 0.97
CA VAL A 78 -4.67 5.54 1.60
C VAL A 78 -4.97 4.07 1.82
N VAL A 79 -4.12 3.17 1.32
CA VAL A 79 -4.17 1.72 1.55
C VAL A 79 -3.02 1.34 2.49
N ASP A 80 -3.35 0.94 3.70
CA ASP A 80 -2.37 0.57 4.74
C ASP A 80 -2.64 -0.85 5.27
N CYS A 81 -1.88 -1.88 4.83
CA CYS A 81 -0.72 -1.81 3.95
C CYS A 81 -0.64 -3.03 3.01
N ILE A 82 0.20 -2.94 1.96
CA ILE A 82 0.46 -4.05 1.04
C ILE A 82 1.00 -5.28 1.79
N THR A 83 1.88 -5.10 2.78
CA THR A 83 2.43 -6.20 3.57
C THR A 83 1.34 -7.07 4.21
N LEU A 84 0.36 -6.45 4.88
CA LEU A 84 -0.76 -7.17 5.48
C LEU A 84 -1.72 -7.71 4.43
N TRP A 85 -1.88 -7.00 3.33
CA TRP A 85 -2.65 -7.47 2.19
C TRP A 85 -2.05 -8.74 1.59
N CYS A 86 -0.73 -8.80 1.39
CA CYS A 86 -0.02 -10.02 1.00
C CYS A 86 -0.21 -11.15 2.03
N THR A 87 -0.16 -10.84 3.34
CA THR A 87 -0.41 -11.82 4.41
C THR A 87 -1.77 -12.49 4.25
N ASN A 88 -2.82 -11.72 3.95
CA ASN A 88 -4.19 -12.22 3.84
C ASN A 88 -4.40 -13.16 2.64
N PHE A 89 -3.60 -13.04 1.58
CA PHE A 89 -3.63 -13.95 0.43
C PHE A 89 -2.71 -15.16 0.63
N PHE A 90 -1.57 -14.95 1.25
CA PHE A 90 -0.59 -16.00 1.44
C PHE A 90 -1.02 -17.02 2.48
N PHE A 91 -1.54 -16.58 3.63
CA PHE A 91 -2.02 -17.47 4.68
C PHE A 91 -3.52 -17.71 4.52
N LYS A 92 -3.91 -19.00 4.40
CA LYS A 92 -5.31 -19.39 4.29
C LYS A 92 -5.99 -19.26 5.65
N GLN A 93 -6.93 -18.36 5.76
CA GLN A 93 -7.69 -18.15 6.98
C GLN A 93 -8.59 -19.37 7.26
N GLY A 94 -8.60 -19.81 8.53
CA GLY A 94 -9.46 -20.92 8.97
C GLY A 94 -8.94 -22.31 8.63
N ALA A 95 -7.80 -22.44 7.95
CA ALA A 95 -7.15 -23.73 7.76
C ALA A 95 -6.39 -24.15 9.03
N PRO A 96 -6.37 -25.46 9.36
CA PRO A 96 -5.51 -25.93 10.43
C PRO A 96 -4.05 -25.65 10.07
N GLU A 97 -3.31 -25.11 11.04
CA GLU A 97 -1.85 -24.94 10.96
C GLU A 97 -1.33 -24.18 9.73
N TRP A 98 -1.64 -22.87 9.61
CA TRP A 98 -0.90 -21.96 8.70
C TRP A 98 -0.72 -22.49 7.26
N GLU A 99 -1.76 -23.16 6.72
CA GLU A 99 -1.73 -23.55 5.32
C GLU A 99 -1.51 -22.30 4.45
N GLN A 100 -0.51 -22.39 3.58
CA GLN A 100 -0.11 -21.29 2.72
C GLN A 100 -0.53 -21.58 1.28
N SER A 101 -0.87 -20.51 0.55
CA SER A 101 -0.88 -20.54 -0.90
C SER A 101 0.55 -20.66 -1.43
N THR A 102 0.72 -21.09 -2.68
CA THR A 102 2.00 -20.90 -3.34
C THR A 102 2.27 -19.40 -3.50
N VAL A 103 3.53 -19.02 -3.62
CA VAL A 103 3.89 -17.61 -3.83
C VAL A 103 3.34 -17.12 -5.15
N GLU A 104 3.40 -17.95 -6.18
CA GLU A 104 2.92 -17.67 -7.53
C GLU A 104 1.41 -17.45 -7.56
N ASP A 105 0.62 -18.29 -6.89
CA ASP A 105 -0.84 -18.16 -6.84
C ASP A 105 -1.24 -16.91 -6.06
N ALA A 106 -0.63 -16.68 -4.89
CA ALA A 106 -0.91 -15.50 -4.08
C ALA A 106 -0.54 -14.21 -4.82
N LEU A 107 0.63 -14.16 -5.46
CA LEU A 107 1.08 -13.00 -6.23
C LEU A 107 0.10 -12.69 -7.36
N LYS A 108 -0.28 -13.69 -8.15
CA LYS A 108 -1.22 -13.53 -9.26
C LYS A 108 -2.56 -12.96 -8.78
N GLU A 109 -3.13 -13.50 -7.69
CA GLU A 109 -4.41 -13.03 -7.16
C GLU A 109 -4.32 -11.55 -6.70
N ILE A 110 -3.22 -11.17 -6.05
CA ILE A 110 -3.03 -9.80 -5.55
C ILE A 110 -2.80 -8.82 -6.71
N GLU A 111 -2.01 -9.19 -7.72
CA GLU A 111 -1.78 -8.37 -8.91
C GLU A 111 -3.09 -8.12 -9.68
N GLU A 112 -3.90 -9.17 -9.88
CA GLU A 112 -5.21 -9.03 -10.53
C GLU A 112 -6.15 -8.12 -9.72
N GLU A 113 -6.13 -8.22 -8.40
CA GLU A 113 -6.94 -7.38 -7.52
C GLU A 113 -6.44 -5.94 -7.50
N PHE A 114 -5.12 -5.74 -7.46
CA PHE A 114 -4.51 -4.42 -7.58
C PHE A 114 -4.92 -3.72 -8.88
N ASP A 115 -4.87 -4.43 -10.00
CA ASP A 115 -5.23 -3.88 -11.31
C ASP A 115 -6.72 -3.53 -11.39
N ARG A 116 -7.61 -4.39 -10.84
CA ARG A 116 -9.04 -4.08 -10.73
C ARG A 116 -9.30 -2.85 -9.87
N PHE A 117 -8.70 -2.78 -8.69
CA PHE A 117 -8.88 -1.67 -7.75
C PHE A 117 -8.36 -0.36 -8.32
N THR A 118 -7.14 -0.38 -8.85
CA THR A 118 -6.52 0.82 -9.44
C THR A 118 -7.02 1.14 -10.86
N GLY A 119 -7.90 0.33 -11.43
CA GLY A 119 -8.64 0.63 -12.66
C GLY A 119 -9.58 1.82 -12.52
N GLN A 120 -9.98 2.19 -11.30
CA GLN A 120 -10.83 3.33 -11.00
C GLN A 120 -10.09 4.66 -11.19
N ASP A 121 -10.81 5.73 -11.53
CA ASP A 121 -10.24 7.09 -11.64
C ASP A 121 -10.13 7.75 -10.24
N ALA A 122 -9.10 7.41 -9.51
CA ALA A 122 -8.85 7.88 -8.14
C ALA A 122 -7.35 8.14 -7.91
N THR A 123 -7.02 8.78 -6.79
CA THR A 123 -5.63 8.86 -6.31
C THR A 123 -5.41 7.81 -5.22
N PHE A 124 -4.46 6.92 -5.45
CA PHE A 124 -4.11 5.82 -4.55
C PHE A 124 -2.76 6.09 -3.90
N ILE A 125 -2.69 5.99 -2.56
CA ILE A 125 -1.48 6.09 -1.78
C ILE A 125 -1.30 4.76 -1.04
N PHE A 126 -0.46 3.89 -1.59
CA PHE A 126 -0.16 2.60 -0.99
C PHE A 126 0.98 2.71 0.00
N VAL A 127 0.82 2.07 1.15
CA VAL A 127 1.87 1.92 2.18
C VAL A 127 2.37 0.48 2.15
N THR A 128 3.69 0.28 2.18
CA THR A 128 4.30 -1.05 2.27
C THR A 128 5.52 -1.04 3.19
N ASN A 129 5.91 -2.22 3.69
CA ASN A 129 7.18 -2.39 4.37
C ASN A 129 8.26 -2.86 3.37
N GLU A 130 9.50 -2.59 3.70
CA GLU A 130 10.68 -3.14 3.03
C GLU A 130 11.30 -4.18 3.95
N ILE A 131 10.76 -5.43 3.90
CA ILE A 131 11.19 -6.50 4.80
C ILE A 131 12.42 -7.25 4.30
N GLY A 132 12.68 -7.24 2.99
CA GLY A 132 13.81 -7.95 2.36
C GLY A 132 15.18 -7.36 2.68
N SER A 133 15.25 -6.09 3.12
CA SER A 133 16.51 -5.42 3.44
C SER A 133 17.20 -5.93 4.71
N GLY A 134 16.53 -6.75 5.52
CA GLY A 134 17.07 -7.32 6.78
C GLY A 134 17.93 -8.57 6.61
N GLY A 135 18.11 -9.07 5.38
CA GLY A 135 18.82 -10.31 5.10
C GLY A 135 17.88 -11.51 4.92
N VAL A 136 18.46 -12.69 4.70
CA VAL A 136 17.71 -13.92 4.39
C VAL A 136 17.36 -14.68 5.68
N SER A 137 16.08 -14.90 5.94
CA SER A 137 15.60 -15.63 7.11
C SER A 137 15.98 -17.12 7.06
N PRO A 138 16.33 -17.77 8.18
CA PRO A 138 16.48 -19.22 8.26
C PRO A 138 15.15 -19.95 8.11
N ASP A 139 14.01 -19.31 8.40
CA ASP A 139 12.67 -19.86 8.26
C ASP A 139 12.20 -19.86 6.81
N ALA A 140 11.74 -21.02 6.32
CA ALA A 140 11.33 -21.20 4.93
C ALA A 140 10.04 -20.45 4.58
N VAL A 141 9.10 -20.34 5.53
CA VAL A 141 7.83 -19.64 5.34
C VAL A 141 8.11 -18.14 5.22
N GLN A 142 8.96 -17.63 6.12
CA GLN A 142 9.37 -16.22 6.10
C GLN A 142 10.09 -15.86 4.79
N ARG A 143 10.96 -16.74 4.26
CA ARG A 143 11.61 -16.47 2.96
C ARG A 143 10.59 -16.37 1.84
N ARG A 144 9.64 -17.33 1.74
CA ARG A 144 8.58 -17.29 0.72
C ARG A 144 7.71 -16.05 0.84
N PHE A 145 7.37 -15.65 2.05
CA PHE A 145 6.61 -14.43 2.28
C PHE A 145 7.41 -13.19 1.87
N THR A 146 8.70 -13.15 2.17
CA THR A 146 9.60 -12.05 1.75
C THR A 146 9.70 -11.95 0.23
N ASP A 147 9.77 -13.11 -0.47
CA ASP A 147 9.77 -13.15 -1.94
C ASP A 147 8.44 -12.61 -2.51
N LEU A 148 7.30 -13.06 -1.97
CA LEU A 148 5.97 -12.57 -2.37
C LEU A 148 5.86 -11.05 -2.21
N GLU A 149 6.18 -10.53 -1.03
CA GLU A 149 6.07 -9.10 -0.76
C GLU A 149 7.05 -8.30 -1.63
N GLY A 150 8.28 -8.78 -1.80
CA GLY A 150 9.27 -8.13 -2.64
C GLY A 150 8.81 -8.01 -4.10
N TRP A 151 8.24 -9.07 -4.66
CA TRP A 151 7.70 -9.04 -6.03
C TRP A 151 6.47 -8.14 -6.13
N MET A 152 5.56 -8.18 -5.16
CA MET A 152 4.41 -7.27 -5.14
C MET A 152 4.84 -5.80 -5.00
N ASN A 153 5.86 -5.52 -4.19
CA ASN A 153 6.41 -4.17 -4.07
C ASN A 153 7.00 -3.67 -5.40
N GLN A 154 7.71 -4.54 -6.16
CA GLN A 154 8.22 -4.23 -7.49
C GLN A 154 7.07 -3.95 -8.46
N TYR A 155 6.05 -4.79 -8.48
CA TYR A 155 4.87 -4.63 -9.34
C TYR A 155 4.15 -3.29 -9.10
N VAL A 156 3.92 -2.93 -7.84
CA VAL A 156 3.31 -1.65 -7.51
C VAL A 156 4.23 -0.47 -7.85
N ALA A 157 5.52 -0.60 -7.55
CA ALA A 157 6.50 0.45 -7.86
C ALA A 157 6.64 0.73 -9.36
N GLU A 158 6.54 -0.31 -10.21
CA GLU A 158 6.54 -0.16 -11.66
C GLU A 158 5.35 0.69 -12.13
N LYS A 159 4.15 0.44 -11.60
CA LYS A 159 2.90 1.14 -11.96
C LYS A 159 2.71 2.48 -11.25
N ALA A 160 3.47 2.75 -10.20
CA ALA A 160 3.37 4.00 -9.45
C ALA A 160 3.94 5.19 -10.24
N ASP A 161 3.24 6.32 -10.16
CA ASP A 161 3.72 7.62 -10.67
C ASP A 161 4.80 8.22 -9.77
N GLU A 162 4.77 7.88 -8.47
CA GLU A 162 5.70 8.37 -7.46
C GLU A 162 6.01 7.27 -6.46
N VAL A 163 7.29 7.11 -6.10
CA VAL A 163 7.73 6.19 -5.03
C VAL A 163 8.56 6.97 -4.02
N ILE A 164 8.19 6.86 -2.76
CA ILE A 164 8.82 7.53 -1.62
C ILE A 164 9.37 6.49 -0.66
N LEU A 165 10.65 6.59 -0.34
CA LEU A 165 11.30 5.80 0.72
C LEU A 165 11.29 6.59 2.04
N MET A 166 10.75 6.00 3.09
CA MET A 166 10.78 6.57 4.44
C MET A 166 11.96 6.02 5.23
N VAL A 167 12.86 6.90 5.64
CA VAL A 167 13.99 6.58 6.52
C VAL A 167 13.93 7.45 7.76
N SER A 168 13.72 6.86 8.94
CA SER A 168 13.72 7.59 10.23
C SER A 168 12.84 8.84 10.26
N GLY A 169 11.66 8.77 9.64
CA GLY A 169 10.70 9.88 9.56
C GLY A 169 10.95 10.86 8.40
N ILE A 170 12.02 10.67 7.64
CA ILE A 170 12.40 11.52 6.50
C ILE A 170 11.91 10.86 5.21
N ALA A 171 11.19 11.62 4.38
CA ALA A 171 10.73 11.16 3.07
C ALA A 171 11.81 11.43 2.02
N VAL A 172 12.18 10.38 1.26
CA VAL A 172 13.12 10.46 0.14
C VAL A 172 12.38 10.00 -1.11
N GLU A 173 12.22 10.90 -2.08
CA GLU A 173 11.64 10.55 -3.38
C GLU A 173 12.65 9.74 -4.18
N ILE A 174 12.27 8.52 -4.61
CA ILE A 174 13.14 7.63 -5.41
C ILE A 174 12.61 7.40 -6.83
N LYS A 175 11.35 7.70 -7.09
CA LYS A 175 10.75 7.72 -8.43
C LYS A 175 9.71 8.82 -8.54
N ARG A 176 9.75 9.57 -9.64
CA ARG A 176 8.65 10.45 -10.07
C ARG A 176 8.52 10.42 -11.59
N THR A 177 7.34 10.04 -12.07
CA THR A 177 6.99 10.22 -13.48
C THR A 177 6.60 11.68 -13.67
N LEU A 178 7.45 12.44 -14.35
CA LEU A 178 7.14 13.82 -14.71
C LEU A 178 6.02 13.80 -15.77
N PRO A 179 5.05 14.74 -15.70
CA PRO A 179 4.15 14.95 -16.84
C PRO A 179 4.96 15.28 -18.07
N PRO A 180 4.51 14.90 -19.28
CA PRO A 180 5.21 15.25 -20.50
C PRO A 180 5.46 16.77 -20.53
N ALA A 181 6.68 17.17 -20.87
CA ALA A 181 7.02 18.58 -21.00
C ALA A 181 5.98 19.24 -21.92
N PRO A 182 5.47 20.44 -21.59
CA PRO A 182 4.59 21.17 -22.49
C PRO A 182 5.30 21.32 -23.85
N PRO A 183 4.57 21.23 -24.98
CA PRO A 183 5.16 21.36 -26.29
C PRO A 183 5.93 22.69 -26.35
N TYR A 184 7.18 22.61 -26.75
CA TYR A 184 8.03 23.79 -26.97
C TYR A 184 7.29 24.75 -27.91
N ARG A 185 6.78 25.85 -27.40
CA ARG A 185 6.30 26.93 -28.23
C ARG A 185 7.53 27.72 -28.69
N ALA A 186 7.95 27.48 -29.92
CA ALA A 186 8.90 28.36 -30.56
C ALA A 186 8.33 29.78 -30.49
N GLY A 187 9.08 30.68 -29.87
CA GLY A 187 8.68 32.08 -29.74
C GLY A 187 8.38 32.63 -31.14
N SER A 188 7.23 33.26 -31.30
CA SER A 188 6.98 34.17 -32.41
C SER A 188 7.87 35.38 -32.18
N GLU A 189 8.92 35.51 -32.98
CA GLU A 189 9.60 36.79 -33.23
C GLU A 189 8.64 37.77 -33.91
#